data_0606c29e1c2938391aa3634c6aa017bc
#
_entry.id   0606c29e1c2938391aa3634c6aa017bc
#
_cell.length_a   1.000
_cell.length_b   1.000
_cell.length_c   1.000
_cell.angle_alpha   90.00
_cell.angle_beta   90.00
_cell.angle_gamma   90.00
#
_symmetry.space_group_name_H-M   'P 1'
#
loop_
_entity.id
_entity.type
_entity.pdbx_description
1 polymer ?
#
loop_
_entity_poly.entity_id
_entity_poly.type
_entity_poly.pdbx_seq_one_letter_code
_entity_poly.pdbx_strand_id
1 'polypeptide(L)'
;MLTHLHIQNFKAWKDTGPIRLAPLTVLFGANSAGKSSLGHLLLALQQTARSTDRKRALHLGDASSLIDLGSFTDCLHGHDLRRSLRFEIGWTLPQRMEVRDPLGAGSRYQGDRMRLEVALAADKARQAEVRSLSYALSSGTDEVLDVVLGRDERHRLQLTSAHYGFQLAEGRKWPLEAPEKFYRLSDASMARYRNAGFLADFALATEAMLERVAYLGPLRSHPRRMYQWSGEAPASVGHMGEYAVAAILAAQGEGRRL
;
A
#
# COMPACT_ATOMS: atom_id res chain seq x y z
N MET A 1 9.46 -8.51 -0.98
CA MET A 1 9.77 -8.29 0.47
C MET A 1 9.81 -6.79 0.72
N LEU A 2 9.21 -6.30 1.82
CA LEU A 2 9.35 -4.89 2.23
C LEU A 2 10.82 -4.58 2.55
N THR A 3 11.30 -3.43 2.09
CA THR A 3 12.71 -3.01 2.24
C THR A 3 12.87 -1.76 3.09
N HIS A 4 11.88 -0.86 3.04
CA HIS A 4 11.87 0.29 3.93
C HIS A 4 10.46 0.83 4.14
N LEU A 5 10.32 1.65 5.19
CA LEU A 5 9.10 2.34 5.57
C LEU A 5 9.49 3.71 6.15
N HIS A 6 8.82 4.77 5.71
CA HIS A 6 8.91 6.09 6.31
C HIS A 6 7.51 6.64 6.54
N ILE A 7 7.23 7.14 7.72
CA ILE A 7 5.89 7.63 8.09
C ILE A 7 6.02 8.99 8.76
N GLN A 8 5.18 9.93 8.33
CA GLN A 8 5.09 11.26 8.91
C GLN A 8 3.65 11.57 9.29
N ASN A 9 3.49 12.22 10.43
CA ASN A 9 2.21 12.70 10.96
C ASN A 9 1.17 11.59 11.17
N PHE A 10 1.57 10.49 11.79
CA PHE A 10 0.69 9.34 12.07
C PHE A 10 0.77 8.90 13.53
N LYS A 11 -0.36 8.93 14.22
CA LYS A 11 -0.49 8.47 15.63
C LYS A 11 0.60 9.11 16.52
N ALA A 12 1.43 8.31 17.15
CA ALA A 12 2.54 8.77 18.00
C ALA A 12 3.70 9.40 17.20
N TRP A 13 3.75 9.17 15.88
CA TRP A 13 4.88 9.56 15.06
C TRP A 13 4.66 10.89 14.36
N LYS A 14 5.46 11.89 14.74
CA LYS A 14 5.58 13.12 13.94
C LYS A 14 6.36 12.83 12.67
N ASP A 15 7.45 12.10 12.79
CA ASP A 15 8.32 11.64 11.72
C ASP A 15 9.14 10.44 12.22
N THR A 16 9.11 9.32 11.52
CA THR A 16 9.93 8.14 11.87
C THR A 16 11.34 8.24 11.32
N GLY A 17 11.59 9.15 10.34
CA GLY A 17 12.68 8.98 9.42
C GLY A 17 12.54 7.69 8.59
N PRO A 18 13.47 7.42 7.66
CA PRO A 18 13.49 6.21 6.87
C PRO A 18 13.88 4.99 7.73
N ILE A 19 12.97 4.04 7.89
CA ILE A 19 13.20 2.78 8.60
C ILE A 19 13.56 1.71 7.58
N ARG A 20 14.77 1.19 7.66
CA ARG A 20 15.19 0.02 6.87
C ARG A 20 14.51 -1.24 7.43
N LEU A 21 13.87 -2.00 6.56
CA LEU A 21 13.26 -3.29 6.89
C LEU A 21 14.16 -4.42 6.35
N ALA A 22 14.58 -5.29 7.25
CA ALA A 22 15.35 -6.50 6.98
C ALA A 22 14.41 -7.74 7.06
N PRO A 23 14.88 -8.94 6.66
CA PRO A 23 14.08 -10.17 6.84
C PRO A 23 13.62 -10.41 8.28
N LEU A 24 14.40 -9.95 9.25
CA LEU A 24 14.02 -9.84 10.66
C LEU A 24 14.27 -8.40 11.11
N THR A 25 13.22 -7.72 11.54
CA THR A 25 13.29 -6.36 12.10
C THR A 25 12.61 -6.37 13.46
N VAL A 26 13.32 -5.94 14.49
CA VAL A 26 12.82 -5.92 15.86
C VAL A 26 12.68 -4.48 16.34
N LEU A 27 11.51 -4.14 16.90
CA LEU A 27 11.21 -2.82 17.42
C LEU A 27 11.22 -2.85 18.95
N PHE A 28 12.11 -2.07 19.55
CA PHE A 28 12.22 -1.90 21.00
C PHE A 28 11.73 -0.52 21.43
N GLY A 29 11.30 -0.41 22.66
CA GLY A 29 10.88 0.85 23.28
C GLY A 29 9.82 0.66 24.36
N ALA A 30 9.54 1.71 25.11
CA ALA A 30 8.53 1.72 26.16
C ALA A 30 7.13 1.37 25.61
N ASN A 31 6.21 0.98 26.50
CA ASN A 31 4.80 0.84 26.13
C ASN A 31 4.25 2.20 25.66
N SER A 32 3.33 2.16 24.69
CA SER A 32 2.75 3.36 24.08
C SER A 32 3.73 4.25 23.29
N ALA A 33 4.98 3.83 23.05
CA ALA A 33 5.94 4.56 22.22
C ALA A 33 5.61 4.53 20.70
N GLY A 34 4.50 3.95 20.29
CA GLY A 34 4.06 3.94 18.90
C GLY A 34 4.59 2.75 18.07
N LYS A 35 5.26 1.74 18.67
CA LYS A 35 5.77 0.58 17.94
C LYS A 35 4.71 -0.10 17.06
N SER A 36 3.55 -0.38 17.65
CA SER A 36 2.43 -1.04 16.94
C SER A 36 1.83 -0.16 15.83
N SER A 37 1.94 1.17 15.96
CA SER A 37 1.40 2.08 14.95
C SER A 37 2.04 1.88 13.58
N LEU A 38 3.31 1.47 13.50
CA LEU A 38 3.99 1.13 12.24
C LEU A 38 3.27 -0.02 11.52
N GLY A 39 2.98 -1.10 12.25
CA GLY A 39 2.21 -2.23 11.73
C GLY A 39 0.76 -1.86 11.42
N HIS A 40 0.14 -1.02 12.24
CA HIS A 40 -1.25 -0.57 12.02
C HIS A 40 -1.40 0.21 10.71
N LEU A 41 -0.40 1.01 10.29
CA LEU A 41 -0.45 1.64 8.98
C LEU A 41 -0.48 0.59 7.87
N LEU A 42 0.41 -0.40 7.89
CA LEU A 42 0.44 -1.47 6.88
C LEU A 42 -0.89 -2.24 6.82
N LEU A 43 -1.50 -2.50 7.97
CA LEU A 43 -2.82 -3.15 8.03
C LEU A 43 -3.93 -2.25 7.48
N ALA A 44 -3.91 -0.94 7.76
CA ALA A 44 -4.86 0.01 7.17
C ALA A 44 -4.72 0.07 5.64
N LEU A 45 -3.50 0.02 5.11
CA LEU A 45 -3.26 -0.05 3.68
C LEU A 45 -3.77 -1.37 3.08
N GLN A 46 -3.52 -2.50 3.75
CA GLN A 46 -4.01 -3.80 3.32
C GLN A 46 -5.54 -3.87 3.31
N GLN A 47 -6.20 -3.43 4.38
CA GLN A 47 -7.67 -3.44 4.42
C GLN A 47 -8.28 -2.45 3.42
N THR A 48 -7.57 -1.36 3.09
CA THR A 48 -7.97 -0.45 2.01
C THR A 48 -7.88 -1.16 0.67
N ALA A 49 -6.80 -1.88 0.39
CA ALA A 49 -6.64 -2.63 -0.86
C ALA A 49 -7.76 -3.67 -1.03
N ARG A 50 -8.12 -4.38 0.04
CA ARG A 50 -9.18 -5.41 0.06
C ARG A 50 -10.61 -4.84 0.05
N SER A 51 -10.79 -3.57 0.41
CA SER A 51 -12.11 -2.95 0.45
C SER A 51 -12.77 -2.93 -0.94
N THR A 52 -14.07 -3.21 -0.99
CA THR A 52 -14.90 -3.08 -2.20
C THR A 52 -15.20 -1.63 -2.55
N ASP A 53 -15.09 -0.71 -1.59
CA ASP A 53 -15.27 0.72 -1.81
C ASP A 53 -14.04 1.30 -2.53
N ARG A 54 -14.16 1.49 -3.83
CA ARG A 54 -13.09 2.02 -4.70
C ARG A 54 -12.77 3.49 -4.44
N LYS A 55 -13.72 4.27 -3.93
CA LYS A 55 -13.56 5.73 -3.74
C LYS A 55 -12.90 6.09 -2.42
N ARG A 56 -12.83 5.16 -1.48
CA ARG A 56 -12.23 5.39 -0.16
C ARG A 56 -10.71 5.40 -0.25
N ALA A 57 -10.10 6.58 -0.07
CA ALA A 57 -8.64 6.73 -0.12
C ALA A 57 -7.92 5.87 0.91
N LEU A 58 -8.44 5.78 2.14
CA LEU A 58 -7.91 4.96 3.23
C LEU A 58 -9.05 4.38 4.07
N HIS A 59 -9.06 3.05 4.24
CA HIS A 59 -10.01 2.35 5.11
C HIS A 59 -9.42 2.27 6.52
N LEU A 60 -9.98 3.04 7.43
CA LEU A 60 -9.48 3.16 8.80
C LEU A 60 -9.94 2.05 9.74
N GLY A 61 -10.93 1.30 9.33
CA GLY A 61 -11.50 0.19 10.06
C GLY A 61 -12.99 0.32 10.29
N ASP A 62 -13.58 -0.78 10.70
CA ASP A 62 -14.94 -0.95 11.16
C ASP A 62 -15.01 -2.19 12.06
N ALA A 63 -16.20 -2.56 12.54
CA ALA A 63 -16.39 -3.69 13.45
C ALA A 63 -15.91 -5.05 12.89
N SER A 64 -15.73 -5.19 11.58
CA SER A 64 -15.29 -6.42 10.89
C SER A 64 -13.81 -6.39 10.49
N SER A 65 -13.15 -5.26 10.68
CA SER A 65 -11.76 -5.05 10.24
C SER A 65 -10.74 -5.63 11.24
N LEU A 66 -9.54 -5.97 10.75
CA LEU A 66 -8.43 -6.41 11.60
C LEU A 66 -8.00 -5.33 12.60
N ILE A 67 -8.09 -4.08 12.19
CA ILE A 67 -7.82 -2.91 13.03
C ILE A 67 -8.89 -1.86 12.81
N ASP A 68 -9.17 -1.11 13.87
CA ASP A 68 -9.98 0.09 13.84
C ASP A 68 -9.11 1.26 14.35
N LEU A 69 -8.88 2.24 13.49
CA LEU A 69 -8.08 3.43 13.79
C LEU A 69 -8.91 4.64 14.19
N GLY A 70 -10.23 4.50 14.14
CA GLY A 70 -11.18 5.58 14.37
C GLY A 70 -11.33 6.50 13.14
N SER A 71 -11.44 7.79 13.36
CA SER A 71 -11.53 8.80 12.31
C SER A 71 -10.15 9.13 11.72
N PHE A 72 -10.13 9.80 10.55
CA PHE A 72 -8.87 10.28 9.98
C PHE A 72 -8.15 11.25 10.92
N THR A 73 -8.90 12.07 11.68
CA THR A 73 -8.33 12.95 12.71
C THR A 73 -7.59 12.16 13.78
N ASP A 74 -8.13 11.01 14.21
CA ASP A 74 -7.51 10.14 15.23
C ASP A 74 -6.23 9.47 14.72
N CYS A 75 -6.04 9.40 13.41
CA CYS A 75 -4.82 8.88 12.79
C CYS A 75 -3.70 9.89 12.76
N LEU A 76 -4.00 11.19 12.82
CA LEU A 76 -2.99 12.24 12.69
C LEU A 76 -2.26 12.49 14.02
N HIS A 77 -0.96 12.74 13.91
CA HIS A 77 -0.14 13.12 15.07
C HIS A 77 -0.63 14.45 15.66
N GLY A 78 -0.99 14.44 16.93
CA GLY A 78 -1.56 15.61 17.62
C GLY A 78 -2.91 16.07 17.05
N HIS A 79 -3.62 15.22 16.27
CA HIS A 79 -4.92 15.54 15.65
C HIS A 79 -4.90 16.79 14.74
N ASP A 80 -3.72 17.14 14.20
CA ASP A 80 -3.55 18.35 13.36
C ASP A 80 -3.97 18.12 11.91
N LEU A 81 -5.21 18.47 11.58
CA LEU A 81 -5.79 18.39 10.24
C LEU A 81 -5.13 19.29 9.19
N ARG A 82 -4.29 20.26 9.61
CA ARG A 82 -3.54 21.12 8.68
C ARG A 82 -2.36 20.40 8.05
N ARG A 83 -1.95 19.26 8.62
CA ARG A 83 -0.82 18.47 8.14
C ARG A 83 -1.31 17.21 7.44
N SER A 84 -0.61 16.82 6.40
CA SER A 84 -0.86 15.57 5.70
C SER A 84 -0.21 14.39 6.45
N LEU A 85 -0.91 13.27 6.53
CA LEU A 85 -0.29 11.98 6.76
C LEU A 85 0.53 11.64 5.50
N ARG A 86 1.83 11.39 5.65
CA ARG A 86 2.70 10.94 4.57
C ARG A 86 3.30 9.59 4.91
N PHE A 87 3.40 8.74 3.92
CA PHE A 87 4.15 7.50 4.06
C PHE A 87 4.87 7.16 2.76
N GLU A 88 5.99 6.50 2.90
CA GLU A 88 6.76 5.91 1.83
C GLU A 88 7.01 4.44 2.16
N ILE A 89 6.77 3.56 1.19
CA ILE A 89 6.98 2.12 1.31
C ILE A 89 7.82 1.66 0.12
N GLY A 90 8.90 0.94 0.40
CA GLY A 90 9.71 0.28 -0.63
C GLY A 90 9.67 -1.23 -0.50
N TRP A 91 9.67 -1.92 -1.63
CA TRP A 91 9.70 -3.39 -1.66
C TRP A 91 10.41 -3.93 -2.89
N THR A 92 10.91 -5.16 -2.76
CA THR A 92 11.45 -5.93 -3.88
C THR A 92 10.34 -6.70 -4.57
N LEU A 93 10.28 -6.64 -5.86
CA LEU A 93 9.35 -7.40 -6.69
C LEU A 93 9.76 -8.88 -6.73
N PRO A 94 8.82 -9.83 -6.84
CA PRO A 94 9.12 -11.26 -6.97
C PRO A 94 9.79 -11.57 -8.32
N GLN A 95 9.46 -10.82 -9.34
CA GLN A 95 10.03 -10.88 -10.69
C GLN A 95 10.31 -9.46 -11.18
N ARG A 96 11.29 -9.30 -12.06
CA ARG A 96 11.55 -8.01 -12.70
C ARG A 96 10.32 -7.54 -13.47
N MET A 97 9.95 -6.29 -13.26
CA MET A 97 8.89 -5.63 -14.01
C MET A 97 9.48 -4.95 -15.22
N GLU A 98 8.84 -5.10 -16.35
CA GLU A 98 9.17 -4.40 -17.58
C GLU A 98 8.01 -3.50 -18.00
N VAL A 99 8.29 -2.21 -18.13
CA VAL A 99 7.39 -1.22 -18.71
C VAL A 99 7.87 -0.87 -20.10
N ARG A 100 7.00 -1.02 -21.09
CA ARG A 100 7.26 -0.62 -22.48
C ARG A 100 6.41 0.59 -22.82
N ASP A 101 7.04 1.61 -23.40
CA ASP A 101 6.28 2.70 -23.97
C ASP A 101 5.72 2.29 -25.34
N PRO A 102 4.39 2.16 -25.49
CA PRO A 102 3.79 1.74 -26.76
C PRO A 102 3.94 2.77 -27.87
N LEU A 103 4.29 4.02 -27.51
CA LEU A 103 4.39 5.16 -28.43
C LEU A 103 5.83 5.66 -28.61
N GLY A 104 6.73 5.27 -27.72
CA GLY A 104 8.15 5.60 -27.80
C GLY A 104 8.89 4.60 -28.70
N ALA A 105 10.02 5.04 -29.29
CA ALA A 105 10.86 4.24 -30.18
C ALA A 105 11.53 3.03 -29.48
N GLY A 106 10.74 2.19 -28.81
CA GLY A 106 11.21 0.98 -28.12
C GLY A 106 11.77 1.22 -26.72
N SER A 107 11.48 2.37 -26.09
CA SER A 107 11.89 2.64 -24.71
C SER A 107 11.35 1.58 -23.76
N ARG A 108 12.27 0.97 -23.01
CA ARG A 108 12.00 -0.09 -22.03
C ARG A 108 12.58 0.30 -20.69
N TYR A 109 11.78 0.14 -19.66
CA TYR A 109 12.15 0.40 -18.28
C TYR A 109 12.03 -0.91 -17.52
N GLN A 110 13.12 -1.38 -16.92
CA GLN A 110 13.15 -2.66 -16.22
C GLN A 110 13.66 -2.46 -14.80
N GLY A 111 12.90 -2.92 -13.82
CA GLY A 111 13.27 -2.81 -12.42
C GLY A 111 12.84 -4.02 -11.59
N ASP A 112 13.46 -4.17 -10.44
CA ASP A 112 13.21 -5.24 -9.47
C ASP A 112 12.76 -4.69 -8.11
N ARG A 113 12.69 -3.36 -7.97
CA ARG A 113 12.26 -2.67 -6.74
C ARG A 113 11.23 -1.61 -7.06
N MET A 114 10.24 -1.52 -6.21
CA MET A 114 9.24 -0.46 -6.26
C MET A 114 9.24 0.35 -4.98
N ARG A 115 8.93 1.63 -5.13
CA ARG A 115 8.65 2.57 -4.05
C ARG A 115 7.34 3.26 -4.34
N LEU A 116 6.53 3.42 -3.29
CA LEU A 116 5.27 4.16 -3.29
C LEU A 116 5.35 5.21 -2.21
N GLU A 117 5.17 6.46 -2.57
CA GLU A 117 5.01 7.59 -1.64
C GLU A 117 3.62 8.19 -1.79
N VAL A 118 2.95 8.45 -0.67
CA VAL A 118 1.59 9.00 -0.65
C VAL A 118 1.48 10.08 0.41
N ALA A 119 0.80 11.16 0.06
CA ALA A 119 0.34 12.16 1.01
C ALA A 119 -1.19 12.18 1.04
N LEU A 120 -1.75 11.99 2.24
CA LEU A 120 -3.17 12.06 2.53
C LEU A 120 -3.47 13.29 3.38
N ALA A 121 -4.51 14.03 3.05
CA ALA A 121 -4.98 15.16 3.85
C ALA A 121 -6.47 15.03 4.10
N ALA A 122 -6.97 15.79 5.07
CA ALA A 122 -8.40 15.88 5.30
C ALA A 122 -9.08 16.66 4.17
N ASP A 123 -10.18 16.14 3.67
CA ASP A 123 -11.12 16.88 2.83
C ASP A 123 -12.04 17.77 3.68
N LYS A 124 -13.04 18.40 3.06
CA LYS A 124 -14.03 19.24 3.76
C LYS A 124 -14.88 18.46 4.76
N ALA A 125 -15.08 17.16 4.54
CA ALA A 125 -15.81 16.24 5.42
C ALA A 125 -14.90 15.59 6.48
N ARG A 126 -13.61 15.99 6.56
CA ARG A 126 -12.57 15.41 7.40
C ARG A 126 -12.26 13.94 7.07
N GLN A 127 -12.56 13.50 5.85
CA GLN A 127 -12.18 12.20 5.33
C GLN A 127 -10.80 12.28 4.69
N ALA A 128 -10.12 11.13 4.61
CA ALA A 128 -8.84 11.05 3.93
C ALA A 128 -8.99 11.26 2.41
N GLU A 129 -8.26 12.22 1.86
CA GLU A 129 -8.14 12.47 0.41
C GLU A 129 -6.67 12.38 0.00
N VAL A 130 -6.38 11.76 -1.14
CA VAL A 130 -5.03 11.70 -1.69
C VAL A 130 -4.64 13.08 -2.25
N ARG A 131 -3.58 13.65 -1.72
CA ARG A 131 -2.99 14.92 -2.19
C ARG A 131 -1.92 14.71 -3.24
N SER A 132 -1.10 13.70 -3.03
CA SER A 132 -0.10 13.28 -3.99
C SER A 132 0.13 11.77 -3.90
N LEU A 133 0.51 11.19 -5.01
CA LEU A 133 0.85 9.79 -5.17
C LEU A 133 2.08 9.73 -6.08
N SER A 134 3.13 9.06 -5.64
CA SER A 134 4.33 8.85 -6.45
C SER A 134 4.73 7.39 -6.44
N TYR A 135 5.08 6.88 -7.60
CA TYR A 135 5.72 5.59 -7.80
C TYR A 135 7.12 5.76 -8.34
N ALA A 136 8.02 4.90 -7.92
CA ALA A 136 9.32 4.74 -8.54
C ALA A 136 9.62 3.25 -8.77
N LEU A 137 10.10 2.91 -9.95
CA LEU A 137 10.65 1.62 -10.32
C LEU A 137 12.16 1.74 -10.42
N SER A 138 12.89 0.86 -9.74
CA SER A 138 14.35 0.90 -9.71
C SER A 138 14.97 -0.44 -10.09
N SER A 139 16.14 -0.39 -10.69
CA SER A 139 17.02 -1.54 -10.93
C SER A 139 18.24 -1.41 -10.03
N GLY A 140 18.32 -2.25 -8.99
CA GLY A 140 19.31 -2.06 -7.94
C GLY A 140 19.08 -0.74 -7.19
N THR A 141 20.03 0.21 -7.30
CA THR A 141 19.95 1.55 -6.70
C THR A 141 19.42 2.61 -7.66
N ASP A 142 19.42 2.32 -8.96
CA ASP A 142 19.13 3.31 -9.98
C ASP A 142 17.62 3.39 -10.25
N GLU A 143 17.04 4.55 -10.10
CA GLU A 143 15.66 4.82 -10.45
C GLU A 143 15.54 4.88 -11.99
N VAL A 144 14.77 3.94 -12.55
CA VAL A 144 14.63 3.80 -14.01
C VAL A 144 13.33 4.40 -14.53
N LEU A 145 12.32 4.51 -13.68
CA LEU A 145 11.03 5.11 -14.03
C LEU A 145 10.39 5.67 -12.77
N ASP A 146 9.93 6.89 -12.85
CA ASP A 146 9.11 7.53 -11.83
C ASP A 146 7.76 7.95 -12.40
N VAL A 147 6.78 8.09 -11.53
CA VAL A 147 5.47 8.66 -11.86
C VAL A 147 4.99 9.46 -10.67
N VAL A 148 4.65 10.71 -10.90
CA VAL A 148 4.16 11.60 -9.85
C VAL A 148 2.79 12.15 -10.25
N LEU A 149 1.77 11.83 -9.46
CA LEU A 149 0.50 12.52 -9.47
C LEU A 149 0.52 13.58 -8.37
N GLY A 150 0.54 14.81 -8.75
CA GLY A 150 0.59 15.97 -7.86
C GLY A 150 -0.36 17.07 -8.32
N ARG A 151 -0.28 18.23 -7.66
CA ARG A 151 -1.04 19.42 -8.06
C ARG A 151 -0.10 20.49 -8.61
N ASP A 152 -0.51 21.11 -9.73
CA ASP A 152 0.18 22.28 -10.30
C ASP A 152 -0.03 23.54 -9.43
N GLU A 153 0.59 24.64 -9.81
CA GLU A 153 0.45 25.95 -9.15
C GLU A 153 -1.02 26.44 -9.10
N ARG A 154 -1.87 25.96 -9.98
CA ARG A 154 -3.31 26.25 -10.04
C ARG A 154 -4.15 25.21 -9.31
N HIS A 155 -3.52 24.38 -8.46
CA HIS A 155 -4.14 23.29 -7.70
C HIS A 155 -4.83 22.21 -8.56
N ARG A 156 -4.55 22.11 -9.87
CA ARG A 156 -5.07 21.08 -10.74
C ARG A 156 -4.18 19.85 -10.70
N LEU A 157 -4.79 18.67 -10.64
CA LEU A 157 -4.05 17.42 -10.70
C LEU A 157 -3.33 17.29 -12.05
N GLN A 158 -2.08 16.88 -11.99
CA GLN A 158 -1.26 16.55 -13.15
C GLN A 158 -0.46 15.29 -12.90
N LEU A 159 -0.20 14.55 -13.98
CA LEU A 159 0.64 13.37 -13.99
C LEU A 159 1.94 13.72 -14.69
N THR A 160 3.07 13.53 -14.01
CA THR A 160 4.41 13.85 -14.50
C THR A 160 5.37 12.69 -14.25
N SER A 161 6.48 12.69 -14.98
CA SER A 161 7.61 11.80 -14.77
C SER A 161 8.87 12.48 -15.27
N ALA A 162 10.02 12.21 -14.64
CA ALA A 162 11.32 12.63 -15.12
C ALA A 162 11.84 11.71 -16.25
N HIS A 163 11.38 10.46 -16.27
CA HIS A 163 11.87 9.42 -17.19
C HIS A 163 10.90 9.08 -18.31
N TYR A 164 9.62 9.51 -18.22
CA TYR A 164 8.56 9.07 -19.11
C TYR A 164 7.71 10.22 -19.65
N GLY A 165 7.48 10.22 -20.96
CA GLY A 165 6.64 11.20 -21.62
C GLY A 165 5.19 10.76 -21.74
N PHE A 166 4.29 11.24 -20.84
CA PHE A 166 2.86 10.95 -20.98
C PHE A 166 2.24 11.66 -22.17
N GLN A 167 1.55 10.91 -23.04
CA GLN A 167 0.89 11.44 -24.23
C GLN A 167 -0.62 11.45 -24.05
N LEU A 168 -1.21 12.64 -24.19
CA LEU A 168 -2.65 12.79 -24.11
C LEU A 168 -3.34 12.09 -25.28
N ALA A 169 -4.46 11.46 -24.99
CA ALA A 169 -5.33 10.94 -26.04
C ALA A 169 -6.12 12.08 -26.69
N GLU A 170 -6.25 12.04 -28.01
CA GLU A 170 -6.96 13.05 -28.78
C GLU A 170 -8.42 13.20 -28.30
N GLY A 171 -8.90 14.43 -28.27
CA GLY A 171 -10.26 14.76 -27.82
C GLY A 171 -10.51 14.66 -26.32
N ARG A 172 -9.57 14.14 -25.53
CA ARG A 172 -9.75 13.88 -24.09
C ARG A 172 -9.19 15.03 -23.24
N LYS A 173 -10.00 16.07 -23.04
CA LYS A 173 -9.60 17.30 -22.32
C LYS A 173 -10.15 17.42 -20.90
N TRP A 174 -10.81 16.38 -20.36
CA TRP A 174 -11.31 16.43 -18.97
C TRP A 174 -10.17 16.49 -17.94
N PRO A 175 -10.40 17.10 -16.78
CA PRO A 175 -9.40 17.15 -15.72
C PRO A 175 -9.10 15.75 -15.19
N LEU A 176 -7.91 15.57 -14.60
CA LEU A 176 -7.62 14.37 -13.83
C LEU A 176 -8.49 14.34 -12.57
N GLU A 177 -8.99 13.15 -12.24
CA GLU A 177 -9.72 12.90 -11.02
C GLU A 177 -8.75 12.52 -9.88
N ALA A 178 -9.21 12.69 -8.64
CA ALA A 178 -8.48 12.19 -7.49
C ALA A 178 -8.29 10.66 -7.59
N PRO A 179 -7.18 10.12 -7.08
CA PRO A 179 -6.97 8.68 -7.05
C PRO A 179 -8.12 7.93 -6.37
N GLU A 180 -8.45 6.78 -6.93
CA GLU A 180 -9.22 5.77 -6.24
C GLU A 180 -8.28 5.09 -5.25
N LYS A 181 -8.67 4.95 -4.00
CA LYS A 181 -7.75 4.46 -2.98
C LYS A 181 -6.40 5.23 -2.99
N PHE A 182 -5.50 4.92 -2.07
CA PHE A 182 -4.22 5.65 -1.94
C PHE A 182 -3.18 5.31 -3.01
N TYR A 183 -3.38 4.27 -3.81
CA TYR A 183 -2.36 3.72 -4.71
C TYR A 183 -2.79 3.64 -6.19
N ARG A 184 -4.03 3.95 -6.53
CA ARG A 184 -4.56 3.73 -7.87
C ARG A 184 -5.14 5.01 -8.48
N LEU A 185 -4.76 5.30 -9.72
CA LEU A 185 -5.44 6.32 -10.51
C LEU A 185 -6.82 5.81 -10.94
N SER A 186 -7.80 6.71 -11.08
CA SER A 186 -9.11 6.36 -11.65
C SER A 186 -8.97 5.91 -13.10
N ASP A 187 -9.87 5.04 -13.54
CA ASP A 187 -9.89 4.56 -14.92
C ASP A 187 -10.07 5.74 -15.92
N ALA A 188 -10.83 6.77 -15.53
CA ALA A 188 -10.98 8.00 -16.32
C ALA A 188 -9.65 8.77 -16.44
N SER A 189 -8.89 8.87 -15.34
CA SER A 189 -7.57 9.51 -15.35
C SER A 189 -6.56 8.74 -16.19
N MET A 190 -6.54 7.41 -16.12
CA MET A 190 -5.67 6.58 -16.96
C MET A 190 -6.07 6.68 -18.43
N ALA A 191 -7.37 6.64 -18.75
CA ALA A 191 -7.88 6.74 -20.11
C ALA A 191 -7.56 8.08 -20.79
N ARG A 192 -7.20 9.12 -20.04
CA ARG A 192 -6.76 10.41 -20.58
C ARG A 192 -5.45 10.31 -21.37
N TYR A 193 -4.63 9.29 -21.07
CA TYR A 193 -3.32 9.12 -21.69
C TYR A 193 -3.31 7.85 -22.57
N ARG A 194 -2.61 7.91 -23.69
CA ARG A 194 -2.48 6.78 -24.62
C ARG A 194 -1.51 5.71 -24.11
N ASN A 195 -0.59 6.11 -23.24
CA ASN A 195 0.54 5.29 -22.81
C ASN A 195 0.67 5.17 -21.27
N ALA A 196 -0.42 5.37 -20.52
CA ALA A 196 -0.42 5.22 -19.05
C ALA A 196 -0.86 3.83 -18.56
N GLY A 197 -1.04 2.84 -19.43
CA GLY A 197 -1.56 1.52 -19.08
C GLY A 197 -0.74 0.77 -18.03
N PHE A 198 0.58 0.95 -18.02
CA PHE A 198 1.49 0.33 -17.04
C PHE A 198 1.21 0.73 -15.58
N LEU A 199 0.48 1.81 -15.34
CA LEU A 199 0.07 2.20 -13.98
C LEU A 199 -0.88 1.18 -13.34
N ALA A 200 -1.59 0.40 -14.15
CA ALA A 200 -2.36 -0.74 -13.65
C ALA A 200 -1.44 -1.83 -13.08
N ASP A 201 -0.29 -2.08 -13.71
CA ASP A 201 0.69 -3.06 -13.23
C ASP A 201 1.33 -2.59 -11.90
N PHE A 202 1.57 -1.29 -11.75
CA PHE A 202 2.05 -0.71 -10.49
C PHE A 202 1.02 -0.87 -9.37
N ALA A 203 -0.26 -0.64 -9.66
CA ALA A 203 -1.34 -0.86 -8.70
C ALA A 203 -1.44 -2.33 -8.30
N LEU A 204 -1.41 -3.26 -9.27
CA LEU A 204 -1.42 -4.71 -9.02
C LEU A 204 -0.21 -5.17 -8.19
N ALA A 205 0.99 -4.64 -8.48
CA ALA A 205 2.18 -4.95 -7.70
C ALA A 205 2.08 -4.47 -6.25
N THR A 206 1.41 -3.33 -6.03
CA THR A 206 1.12 -2.80 -4.69
C THR A 206 0.12 -3.69 -3.95
N GLU A 207 -0.97 -4.09 -4.61
CA GLU A 207 -1.97 -5.03 -4.06
C GLU A 207 -1.31 -6.37 -3.69
N ALA A 208 -0.53 -6.95 -4.59
CA ALA A 208 0.18 -8.21 -4.37
C ALA A 208 1.20 -8.14 -3.21
N MET A 209 1.84 -6.99 -3.02
CA MET A 209 2.73 -6.76 -1.87
C MET A 209 1.93 -6.70 -0.57
N LEU A 210 0.81 -5.96 -0.55
CA LEU A 210 -0.04 -5.81 0.64
C LEU A 210 -0.74 -7.12 1.02
N GLU A 211 -1.14 -7.95 0.06
CA GLU A 211 -1.75 -9.26 0.32
C GLU A 211 -0.82 -10.20 1.10
N ARG A 212 0.49 -10.04 0.96
CA ARG A 212 1.50 -10.83 1.69
C ARG A 212 1.72 -10.37 3.12
N VAL A 213 1.13 -9.25 3.54
CA VAL A 213 1.20 -8.79 4.94
C VAL A 213 0.31 -9.70 5.77
N ALA A 214 0.92 -10.51 6.64
CA ALA A 214 0.22 -11.32 7.64
C ALA A 214 0.37 -10.67 9.01
N TYR A 215 -0.73 -10.55 9.73
CA TYR A 215 -0.75 -10.01 11.08
C TYR A 215 -1.01 -11.11 12.11
N LEU A 216 -0.16 -11.15 13.11
CA LEU A 216 -0.34 -12.00 14.26
C LEU A 216 -0.37 -11.11 15.50
N GLY A 217 -1.56 -10.93 16.06
CA GLY A 217 -1.82 -10.07 17.22
C GLY A 217 -1.16 -10.58 18.52
N PRO A 218 -1.08 -9.77 19.55
CA PRO A 218 -0.48 -10.15 20.84
C PRO A 218 -1.32 -11.16 21.62
N LEU A 219 -2.63 -11.15 21.43
CA LEU A 219 -3.54 -12.11 22.06
C LEU A 219 -3.67 -13.37 21.20
N ARG A 220 -3.69 -14.51 21.84
CA ARG A 220 -3.88 -15.82 21.21
C ARG A 220 -5.23 -16.39 21.58
N SER A 221 -5.83 -17.11 20.64
CA SER A 221 -7.00 -17.93 20.93
C SER A 221 -6.63 -19.01 21.95
N HIS A 222 -7.50 -19.23 22.94
CA HIS A 222 -7.31 -20.33 23.85
C HIS A 222 -7.35 -21.67 23.11
N PRO A 223 -6.51 -22.66 23.51
CA PRO A 223 -6.56 -24.01 22.96
C PRO A 223 -7.97 -24.61 23.11
N ARG A 224 -8.45 -25.24 22.05
CA ARG A 224 -9.73 -25.95 22.05
C ARG A 224 -9.50 -27.45 22.12
N ARG A 225 -10.45 -28.19 22.68
CA ARG A 225 -10.37 -29.67 22.72
C ARG A 225 -10.56 -30.31 21.35
N MET A 226 -11.28 -29.64 20.46
CA MET A 226 -11.56 -30.08 19.09
C MET A 226 -11.41 -28.92 18.13
N TYR A 227 -10.85 -29.21 16.95
CA TYR A 227 -10.73 -28.30 15.84
C TYR A 227 -11.39 -28.94 14.63
N GLN A 228 -12.32 -28.21 14.01
CA GLN A 228 -12.90 -28.63 12.74
C GLN A 228 -11.92 -28.27 11.62
N TRP A 229 -11.69 -29.20 10.72
CA TRP A 229 -10.84 -29.01 9.55
C TRP A 229 -11.55 -29.54 8.30
N SER A 230 -11.68 -28.69 7.29
CA SER A 230 -12.31 -28.99 6.00
C SER A 230 -11.44 -29.83 5.04
N GLY A 231 -10.18 -30.10 5.42
CA GLY A 231 -9.20 -30.73 4.52
C GLY A 231 -8.42 -29.75 3.67
N GLU A 232 -8.73 -28.45 3.72
CA GLU A 232 -8.06 -27.42 2.95
C GLU A 232 -7.07 -26.61 3.82
N ALA A 233 -5.99 -26.11 3.19
CA ALA A 233 -5.05 -25.22 3.84
C ALA A 233 -5.71 -23.84 4.03
N PRO A 234 -5.74 -23.29 5.26
CA PRO A 234 -6.26 -21.95 5.47
C PRO A 234 -5.34 -20.91 4.84
N ALA A 235 -5.90 -19.81 4.32
CA ALA A 235 -5.15 -18.72 3.71
C ALA A 235 -4.17 -18.04 4.69
N SER A 236 -4.42 -18.11 5.99
CA SER A 236 -3.53 -17.61 7.05
C SER A 236 -3.77 -18.36 8.36
N VAL A 237 -2.87 -18.21 9.31
CA VAL A 237 -3.06 -18.74 10.68
C VAL A 237 -4.09 -17.96 11.49
N GLY A 238 -4.63 -16.86 10.95
CA GLY A 238 -5.52 -15.93 11.65
C GLY A 238 -4.77 -14.96 12.55
N HIS A 239 -5.41 -13.86 12.93
CA HIS A 239 -4.78 -12.82 13.74
C HIS A 239 -4.59 -13.20 15.22
N MET A 240 -5.34 -14.16 15.70
CA MET A 240 -5.21 -14.77 17.05
C MET A 240 -4.61 -16.19 17.00
N GLY A 241 -4.20 -16.66 15.81
CA GLY A 241 -3.72 -18.02 15.63
C GLY A 241 -4.83 -19.08 15.61
N GLU A 242 -6.07 -18.68 15.39
CA GLU A 242 -7.27 -19.53 15.43
C GLU A 242 -7.25 -20.65 14.40
N TYR A 243 -6.52 -20.49 13.30
CA TYR A 243 -6.35 -21.49 12.23
C TYR A 243 -4.99 -22.20 12.26
N ALA A 244 -4.16 -21.98 13.30
CA ALA A 244 -2.81 -22.54 13.37
C ALA A 244 -2.81 -24.07 13.29
N VAL A 245 -3.75 -24.75 13.97
CA VAL A 245 -3.86 -26.23 13.94
C VAL A 245 -4.20 -26.72 12.53
N ALA A 246 -5.16 -26.07 11.85
CA ALA A 246 -5.52 -26.43 10.48
C ALA A 246 -4.34 -26.22 9.50
N ALA A 247 -3.59 -25.11 9.65
CA ALA A 247 -2.40 -24.83 8.84
C ALA A 247 -1.30 -25.90 9.04
N ILE A 248 -1.06 -26.34 10.28
CA ILE A 248 -0.08 -27.40 10.60
C ILE A 248 -0.52 -28.74 9.98
N LEU A 249 -1.80 -29.10 10.09
CA LEU A 249 -2.32 -30.34 9.52
C LEU A 249 -2.22 -30.33 7.99
N ALA A 250 -2.54 -29.23 7.34
CA ALA A 250 -2.40 -29.07 5.90
C ALA A 250 -0.94 -29.23 5.45
N ALA A 251 0.01 -28.57 6.12
CA ALA A 251 1.43 -28.68 5.83
C ALA A 251 1.97 -30.12 6.02
N GLN A 252 1.50 -30.86 7.03
CA GLN A 252 1.85 -32.28 7.22
C GLN A 252 1.29 -33.18 6.11
N GLY A 253 0.10 -32.86 5.59
CA GLY A 253 -0.51 -33.58 4.47
C GLY A 253 0.26 -33.43 3.17
N GLU A 254 0.80 -32.24 2.89
CA GLU A 254 1.68 -31.97 1.74
C GLU A 254 3.04 -32.64 1.87
N GLY A 255 3.65 -32.63 3.06
CA GLY A 255 4.94 -33.31 3.32
C GLY A 255 4.90 -34.83 3.28
N ARG A 256 3.72 -35.47 3.34
CA ARG A 256 3.54 -36.92 3.16
C ARG A 256 3.33 -37.33 1.69
N ARG A 257 3.19 -36.36 0.78
CA ARG A 257 3.03 -36.61 -0.66
C ARG A 257 4.33 -36.41 -1.46
N LEU A 258 5.42 -36.04 -0.80
CA LEU A 258 6.78 -36.01 -1.27
C LEU A 258 7.56 -37.25 -0.76
#